data_0ae4b7096cbeaae033ef1abcd08df9c5
#
_entry.id   0ae4b7096cbeaae033ef1abcd08df9c5
#
_cell.length_a   1.000
_cell.length_b   1.000
_cell.length_c   1.000
_cell.angle_alpha   90.00
_cell.angle_beta   90.00
_cell.angle_gamma   90.00
#
_symmetry.space_group_name_H-M   'P 1'
#
loop_
_entity.id
_entity.type
_entity.pdbx_description
1 polymer ?
#
loop_
_entity_poly.entity_id
_entity_poly.type
_entity_poly.pdbx_seq_one_letter_code
_entity_poly.pdbx_strand_id
1 'polypeptide(L)'
;MVIINNYEEYESHLGKEIGVSQWHTIDQNQINKFADATLDHQWIHVDKEKAELEGPFKSTIAHGYLTLSLIPYLWKQIADVRNIKMEINYGIESFKFGQAVLVDNEVQLKAKLNSIINLRGVTKVVIEATLIIKDQPKPAYVGNVVFLYHFI
;
A
#
# COMPACT_ATOMS: atom_id res chain seq x y z
N MET A 1 -4.76 15.72 4.43
CA MET A 1 -4.53 14.67 5.44
C MET A 1 -5.63 14.78 6.50
N VAL A 2 -6.32 13.70 6.76
CA VAL A 2 -7.38 13.62 7.76
C VAL A 2 -6.75 13.34 9.13
N ILE A 3 -7.25 13.99 10.19
CA ILE A 3 -6.82 13.72 11.57
C ILE A 3 -7.90 12.86 12.23
N ILE A 4 -7.50 11.76 12.87
CA ILE A 4 -8.39 10.80 13.54
C ILE A 4 -7.88 10.63 14.97
N ASN A 5 -8.61 11.09 15.96
CA ASN A 5 -8.17 11.09 17.35
C ASN A 5 -8.73 9.93 18.20
N ASN A 6 -9.81 9.29 17.74
CA ASN A 6 -10.52 8.24 18.47
C ASN A 6 -11.35 7.37 17.54
N TYR A 7 -12.00 6.34 18.10
CA TYR A 7 -12.84 5.40 17.38
C TYR A 7 -14.02 6.09 16.65
N GLU A 8 -14.70 6.99 17.30
CA GLU A 8 -15.90 7.65 16.77
C GLU A 8 -15.58 8.52 15.56
N GLU A 9 -14.47 9.26 15.63
CA GLU A 9 -13.98 10.02 14.47
C GLU A 9 -13.60 9.10 13.31
N TYR A 10 -12.94 7.97 13.61
CA TYR A 10 -12.61 6.98 12.57
C TYR A 10 -13.89 6.42 11.94
N GLU A 11 -14.87 5.99 12.76
CA GLU A 11 -16.15 5.44 12.31
C GLU A 11 -16.94 6.41 11.42
N SER A 12 -16.80 7.73 11.63
CA SER A 12 -17.47 8.74 10.81
C SER A 12 -17.10 8.68 9.31
N HIS A 13 -15.98 8.03 8.99
CA HIS A 13 -15.52 7.80 7.62
C HIS A 13 -16.01 6.49 7.00
N LEU A 14 -16.80 5.70 7.75
CA LEU A 14 -17.29 4.40 7.27
C LEU A 14 -18.01 4.52 5.91
N GLY A 15 -17.61 3.68 4.96
CA GLY A 15 -18.16 3.65 3.60
C GLY A 15 -17.67 4.76 2.69
N LYS A 16 -16.79 5.64 3.15
CA LYS A 16 -16.28 6.79 2.39
C LYS A 16 -14.83 6.62 1.98
N GLU A 17 -14.46 7.22 0.86
CA GLU A 17 -13.06 7.48 0.54
C GLU A 17 -12.49 8.45 1.57
N ILE A 18 -11.39 8.07 2.19
CA ILE A 18 -10.69 8.91 3.19
C ILE A 18 -9.76 9.90 2.48
N GLY A 19 -9.13 9.46 1.42
CA GLY A 19 -8.28 10.32 0.61
C GLY A 19 -7.29 9.55 -0.26
N VAL A 20 -6.35 10.31 -0.81
CA VAL A 20 -5.25 9.81 -1.64
C VAL A 20 -3.91 10.28 -1.10
N SER A 21 -2.88 9.46 -1.26
CA SER A 21 -1.51 9.83 -0.91
C SER A 21 -0.90 10.81 -1.92
N GLN A 22 0.29 11.30 -1.63
CA GLN A 22 1.14 11.89 -2.66
C GLN A 22 1.63 10.81 -3.63
N TRP A 23 2.07 11.23 -4.81
CA TRP A 23 2.74 10.35 -5.76
C TRP A 23 4.11 9.93 -5.21
N HIS A 24 4.44 8.66 -5.37
CA HIS A 24 5.70 8.07 -4.95
C HIS A 24 6.36 7.36 -6.12
N THR A 25 7.59 7.71 -6.44
CA THR A 25 8.37 7.04 -7.47
C THR A 25 9.05 5.80 -6.91
N ILE A 26 8.82 4.66 -7.54
CA ILE A 26 9.50 3.41 -7.19
C ILE A 26 10.70 3.25 -8.12
N ASP A 27 11.87 3.63 -7.64
CA ASP A 27 13.11 3.54 -8.41
C ASP A 27 13.85 2.19 -8.24
N GLN A 28 14.86 1.96 -9.05
CA GLN A 28 15.64 0.72 -8.99
C GLN A 28 16.36 0.54 -7.64
N ASN A 29 16.79 1.63 -7.01
CA ASN A 29 17.44 1.55 -5.70
C ASN A 29 16.49 1.02 -4.61
N GLN A 30 15.23 1.44 -4.61
CA GLN A 30 14.20 0.93 -3.70
C GLN A 30 13.91 -0.55 -3.97
N ILE A 31 13.80 -0.94 -5.24
CA ILE A 31 13.58 -2.35 -5.65
C ILE A 31 14.75 -3.22 -5.18
N ASN A 32 15.99 -2.77 -5.39
CA ASN A 32 17.19 -3.50 -4.96
C ASN A 32 17.24 -3.66 -3.43
N LYS A 33 16.91 -2.61 -2.69
CA LYS A 33 16.86 -2.67 -1.20
C LYS A 33 15.79 -3.66 -0.72
N PHE A 34 14.65 -3.71 -1.37
CA PHE A 34 13.61 -4.68 -1.04
C PHE A 34 14.06 -6.11 -1.36
N ALA A 35 14.69 -6.32 -2.52
CA ALA A 35 15.28 -7.60 -2.90
C ALA A 35 16.30 -8.08 -1.86
N ASP A 36 17.18 -7.18 -1.39
CA ASP A 36 18.18 -7.49 -0.38
C ASP A 36 17.53 -7.82 0.98
N ALA A 37 16.51 -7.08 1.37
CA ALA A 37 15.82 -7.28 2.66
C ALA A 37 15.02 -8.59 2.72
N THR A 38 14.47 -9.04 1.59
CA THR A 38 13.60 -10.22 1.48
C THR A 38 14.27 -11.43 0.85
N LEU A 39 15.48 -11.25 0.31
CA LEU A 39 16.25 -12.25 -0.43
C LEU A 39 15.57 -12.71 -1.74
N ASP A 40 14.64 -11.93 -2.25
CA ASP A 40 14.01 -12.14 -3.55
C ASP A 40 14.76 -11.38 -4.64
N HIS A 41 15.78 -12.00 -5.19
CA HIS A 41 16.65 -11.44 -6.24
C HIS A 41 16.30 -11.99 -7.64
N GLN A 42 15.02 -12.26 -7.90
CA GLN A 42 14.61 -12.70 -9.23
C GLN A 42 15.00 -11.64 -10.27
N TRP A 43 15.55 -12.11 -11.41
CA TRP A 43 16.13 -11.23 -12.42
C TRP A 43 15.16 -10.19 -12.99
N ILE A 44 13.86 -10.47 -13.02
CA ILE A 44 12.83 -9.51 -13.47
C ILE A 44 12.81 -8.22 -12.65
N HIS A 45 13.35 -8.25 -11.43
CA HIS A 45 13.39 -7.10 -10.53
C HIS A 45 14.74 -6.39 -10.50
N VAL A 46 15.85 -7.14 -10.66
CA VAL A 46 17.19 -6.62 -10.35
C VAL A 46 18.18 -6.64 -11.52
N ASP A 47 17.91 -7.39 -12.57
CA ASP A 47 18.80 -7.48 -13.74
C ASP A 47 18.22 -6.69 -14.91
N LYS A 48 18.70 -5.44 -15.04
CA LYS A 48 18.22 -4.52 -16.06
C LYS A 48 18.45 -5.04 -17.48
N GLU A 49 19.66 -5.53 -17.76
CA GLU A 49 20.01 -6.01 -19.11
C GLU A 49 19.13 -7.20 -19.51
N LYS A 50 19.01 -8.18 -18.63
CA LYS A 50 18.18 -9.34 -18.88
C LYS A 50 16.70 -8.99 -19.00
N ALA A 51 16.20 -8.07 -18.15
CA ALA A 51 14.82 -7.61 -18.23
C ALA A 51 14.52 -6.90 -19.55
N GLU A 52 15.45 -6.10 -20.08
CA GLU A 52 15.32 -5.42 -21.38
C GLU A 52 15.31 -6.42 -22.55
N LEU A 53 16.16 -7.46 -22.50
CA LEU A 53 16.30 -8.44 -23.57
C LEU A 53 15.21 -9.51 -23.56
N GLU A 54 14.94 -10.10 -22.40
CA GLU A 54 14.10 -11.29 -22.24
C GLU A 54 12.78 -11.01 -21.53
N GLY A 55 12.67 -9.90 -20.78
CA GLY A 55 11.49 -9.57 -19.99
C GLY A 55 10.28 -9.14 -20.82
N PRO A 56 9.07 -9.44 -20.37
CA PRO A 56 7.86 -9.08 -21.10
C PRO A 56 7.57 -7.57 -21.11
N PHE A 57 8.13 -6.83 -20.16
CA PHE A 57 7.91 -5.38 -20.02
C PHE A 57 9.05 -4.53 -20.56
N LYS A 58 10.14 -5.15 -21.02
CA LYS A 58 11.35 -4.47 -21.51
C LYS A 58 12.01 -3.54 -20.50
N SER A 59 11.74 -3.76 -19.22
CA SER A 59 12.35 -3.09 -18.07
C SER A 59 12.21 -3.97 -16.84
N THR A 60 12.93 -3.64 -15.78
CA THR A 60 12.66 -4.26 -14.48
C THR A 60 11.32 -3.80 -13.93
N ILE A 61 10.75 -4.61 -13.08
CA ILE A 61 9.47 -4.33 -12.41
C ILE A 61 9.64 -4.40 -10.89
N ALA A 62 8.84 -3.63 -10.17
CA ALA A 62 8.76 -3.74 -8.72
C ALA A 62 8.18 -5.10 -8.31
N HIS A 63 8.67 -5.66 -7.20
CA HIS A 63 8.00 -6.78 -6.56
C HIS A 63 6.58 -6.38 -6.18
N GLY A 64 5.62 -7.23 -6.42
CA GLY A 64 4.25 -7.00 -5.94
C GLY A 64 4.22 -6.78 -4.42
N TYR A 65 4.99 -7.55 -3.68
CA TYR A 65 5.10 -7.41 -2.22
C TYR A 65 5.81 -6.13 -1.77
N LEU A 66 6.68 -5.53 -2.58
CA LEU A 66 7.18 -4.17 -2.32
C LEU A 66 6.03 -3.17 -2.37
N THR A 67 5.24 -3.20 -3.44
CA THR A 67 4.13 -2.27 -3.62
C THR A 67 3.08 -2.40 -2.52
N LEU A 68 2.80 -3.64 -2.08
CA LEU A 68 1.95 -3.92 -0.91
C LEU A 68 2.56 -3.34 0.37
N SER A 69 3.85 -3.53 0.59
CA SER A 69 4.55 -3.07 1.80
C SER A 69 4.65 -1.54 1.90
N LEU A 70 4.39 -0.81 0.82
CA LEU A 70 4.32 0.66 0.84
C LEU A 70 3.01 1.20 1.44
N ILE A 71 1.98 0.38 1.61
CA ILE A 71 0.67 0.84 2.11
C ILE A 71 0.79 1.60 3.44
N PRO A 72 1.50 1.12 4.48
CA PRO A 72 1.58 1.87 5.73
C PRO A 72 2.23 3.25 5.59
N TYR A 73 3.24 3.36 4.73
CA TYR A 73 3.89 4.64 4.44
C TYR A 73 2.96 5.62 3.71
N LEU A 74 2.28 5.14 2.68
CA LEU A 74 1.35 5.96 1.89
C LEU A 74 0.08 6.29 2.69
N TRP A 75 -0.40 5.38 3.53
CA TRP A 75 -1.53 5.59 4.42
C TRP A 75 -1.31 6.75 5.39
N LYS A 76 -0.12 6.86 5.98
CA LYS A 76 0.24 7.97 6.88
C LYS A 76 0.23 9.35 6.22
N GLN A 77 0.22 9.41 4.89
CA GLN A 77 0.05 10.67 4.15
C GLN A 77 -1.43 11.03 3.97
N ILE A 78 -2.32 10.04 4.07
CA ILE A 78 -3.78 10.21 3.95
C ILE A 78 -4.40 10.54 5.31
N ALA A 79 -4.03 9.78 6.34
CA ALA A 79 -4.60 9.89 7.68
C ALA A 79 -3.52 9.91 8.76
N ASP A 80 -3.68 10.85 9.69
CA ASP A 80 -2.91 10.95 10.92
C ASP A 80 -3.76 10.40 12.07
N VAL A 81 -3.57 9.13 12.40
CA VAL A 81 -4.30 8.46 13.50
C VAL A 81 -3.53 8.70 14.79
N ARG A 82 -4.15 9.43 15.72
CA ARG A 82 -3.54 9.91 16.97
C ARG A 82 -4.04 9.15 18.18
N ASN A 83 -3.45 9.45 19.34
CA ASN A 83 -3.82 8.85 20.64
C ASN A 83 -3.82 7.32 20.61
N ILE A 84 -2.84 6.74 19.91
CA ILE A 84 -2.65 5.30 19.82
C ILE A 84 -1.35 4.87 20.50
N LYS A 85 -1.37 3.71 21.14
CA LYS A 85 -0.15 3.04 21.63
C LYS A 85 0.61 2.39 20.49
N MET A 86 -0.12 1.76 19.56
CA MET A 86 0.45 1.08 18.41
C MET A 86 -0.58 0.90 17.29
N GLU A 87 -0.06 0.71 16.10
CA GLU A 87 -0.74 0.29 14.89
C GLU A 87 -0.12 -1.03 14.43
N ILE A 88 -0.95 -2.00 14.06
CA ILE A 88 -0.49 -3.33 13.64
C ILE A 88 -1.02 -3.63 12.24
N ASN A 89 -0.12 -4.02 11.34
CA ASN A 89 -0.48 -4.62 10.05
C ASN A 89 -0.97 -6.05 10.32
N TYR A 90 -2.29 -6.24 10.36
CA TYR A 90 -2.89 -7.47 10.87
C TYR A 90 -3.20 -8.49 9.78
N GLY A 91 -3.67 -8.04 8.62
CA GLY A 91 -4.09 -8.98 7.60
C GLY A 91 -4.38 -8.35 6.25
N ILE A 92 -4.66 -9.21 5.30
CA ILE A 92 -5.04 -8.88 3.93
C ILE A 92 -6.24 -9.75 3.58
N GLU A 93 -7.27 -9.12 2.98
CA GLU A 93 -8.49 -9.80 2.56
C GLU A 93 -8.82 -9.41 1.12
N SER A 94 -9.27 -10.37 0.30
CA SER A 94 -9.74 -10.10 -1.07
C SER A 94 -8.77 -9.23 -1.89
N PHE A 95 -7.49 -9.56 -1.83
CA PHE A 95 -6.40 -8.79 -2.44
C PHE A 95 -5.94 -9.47 -3.73
N LYS A 96 -5.82 -8.68 -4.80
CA LYS A 96 -5.34 -9.18 -6.09
C LYS A 96 -4.42 -8.17 -6.76
N PHE A 97 -3.22 -8.61 -7.13
CA PHE A 97 -2.35 -7.85 -8.01
C PHE A 97 -2.92 -7.78 -9.43
N GLY A 98 -2.80 -6.61 -10.02
CA GLY A 98 -3.22 -6.32 -11.39
C GLY A 98 -2.03 -5.97 -12.27
N GLN A 99 -1.96 -4.70 -12.70
CA GLN A 99 -0.91 -4.23 -13.58
C GLN A 99 0.45 -4.16 -12.88
N ALA A 100 1.50 -4.63 -13.59
CA ALA A 100 2.87 -4.52 -13.09
C ALA A 100 3.31 -3.06 -12.96
N VAL A 101 4.03 -2.76 -11.89
CA VAL A 101 4.66 -1.46 -11.68
C VAL A 101 6.08 -1.53 -12.22
N LEU A 102 6.35 -0.79 -13.29
CA LEU A 102 7.68 -0.73 -13.88
C LEU A 102 8.60 0.15 -13.03
N VAL A 103 9.90 -0.09 -13.13
CA VAL A 103 10.89 0.81 -12.53
C VAL A 103 10.62 2.24 -12.94
N ASP A 104 10.78 3.18 -12.00
CA ASP A 104 10.53 4.62 -12.15
C ASP A 104 9.07 5.02 -12.36
N ASN A 105 8.11 4.09 -12.32
CA ASN A 105 6.72 4.48 -12.26
C ASN A 105 6.40 5.24 -10.96
N GLU A 106 5.49 6.20 -11.07
CA GLU A 106 4.90 6.88 -9.93
C GLU A 106 3.59 6.19 -9.54
N VAL A 107 3.42 5.95 -8.25
CA VAL A 107 2.23 5.31 -7.68
C VAL A 107 1.58 6.19 -6.63
N GLN A 108 0.27 6.03 -6.45
CA GLN A 108 -0.53 6.78 -5.47
C GLN A 108 -1.54 5.83 -4.83
N LEU A 109 -1.61 5.85 -3.51
CA LEU A 109 -2.61 5.08 -2.76
C LEU A 109 -3.91 5.86 -2.67
N LYS A 110 -5.02 5.22 -3.02
CA LYS A 110 -6.38 5.65 -2.69
C LYS A 110 -6.94 4.72 -1.62
N ALA A 111 -7.51 5.28 -0.56
CA ALA A 111 -7.99 4.54 0.59
C ALA A 111 -9.45 4.85 0.91
N LYS A 112 -10.24 3.79 1.13
CA LYS A 112 -11.63 3.85 1.56
C LYS A 112 -11.82 2.99 2.81
N LEU A 113 -12.56 3.48 3.79
CA LEU A 113 -12.89 2.70 4.98
C LEU A 113 -14.10 1.80 4.68
N ASN A 114 -13.87 0.48 4.62
CA ASN A 114 -14.91 -0.49 4.37
C ASN A 114 -15.55 -1.06 5.63
N SER A 115 -14.78 -1.17 6.72
CA SER A 115 -15.26 -1.72 7.98
C SER A 115 -14.48 -1.17 9.16
N ILE A 116 -15.16 -0.99 10.27
CA ILE A 116 -14.55 -0.66 11.56
C ILE A 116 -15.32 -1.36 12.66
N ILE A 117 -14.63 -2.01 13.58
CA ILE A 117 -15.23 -2.65 14.77
C ILE A 117 -14.32 -2.49 15.97
N ASN A 118 -14.95 -2.41 17.15
CA ASN A 118 -14.23 -2.44 18.42
C ASN A 118 -14.18 -3.88 18.96
N LEU A 119 -12.97 -4.43 19.09
CA LEU A 119 -12.71 -5.75 19.65
C LEU A 119 -12.17 -5.60 21.08
N ARG A 120 -13.04 -5.23 22.03
CA ARG A 120 -12.65 -5.10 23.45
C ARG A 120 -11.45 -4.18 23.68
N GLY A 121 -11.51 -2.97 23.12
CA GLY A 121 -10.47 -1.95 23.25
C GLY A 121 -9.40 -1.98 22.13
N VAL A 122 -9.50 -2.90 21.18
CA VAL A 122 -8.72 -2.90 19.96
C VAL A 122 -9.64 -2.55 18.79
N THR A 123 -9.30 -1.51 18.07
CA THR A 123 -10.05 -1.09 16.88
C THR A 123 -9.51 -1.83 15.66
N LYS A 124 -10.32 -2.68 15.06
CA LYS A 124 -10.02 -3.33 13.79
C LYS A 124 -10.65 -2.55 12.65
N VAL A 125 -9.84 -2.13 11.69
CA VAL A 125 -10.31 -1.45 10.49
C VAL A 125 -9.94 -2.23 9.23
N VAL A 126 -10.83 -2.21 8.24
CA VAL A 126 -10.59 -2.76 6.91
C VAL A 126 -10.58 -1.58 5.94
N ILE A 127 -9.43 -1.34 5.34
CA ILE A 127 -9.22 -0.31 4.34
C ILE A 127 -9.17 -0.96 2.97
N GLU A 128 -10.06 -0.54 2.07
CA GLU A 128 -9.90 -0.83 0.65
C GLU A 128 -8.79 0.05 0.10
N ALA A 129 -7.72 -0.60 -0.32
CA ALA A 129 -6.53 0.04 -0.86
C ALA A 129 -6.49 -0.18 -2.37
N THR A 130 -6.42 0.92 -3.13
CA THR A 130 -6.18 0.91 -4.57
C THR A 130 -4.86 1.62 -4.85
N LEU A 131 -3.89 0.92 -5.41
CA LEU A 131 -2.64 1.55 -5.84
C LEU A 131 -2.74 1.92 -7.31
N ILE A 132 -2.81 3.23 -7.55
CA ILE A 132 -2.89 3.82 -8.89
C ILE A 132 -1.49 3.97 -9.45
N ILE A 133 -1.29 3.61 -10.71
CA ILE A 133 -0.06 3.89 -11.46
C ILE A 133 -0.34 5.08 -12.36
N LYS A 134 0.50 6.11 -12.29
CA LYS A 134 0.34 7.35 -13.06
C LYS A 134 0.29 7.06 -14.57
N ASP A 135 -0.66 7.69 -15.24
CA ASP A 135 -0.89 7.57 -16.67
C ASP A 135 -1.23 6.15 -17.16
N GLN A 136 -1.66 5.27 -16.25
CA GLN A 136 -2.11 3.91 -16.57
C GLN A 136 -3.61 3.74 -16.26
N PRO A 137 -4.38 3.05 -17.14
CA PRO A 137 -5.81 2.89 -16.93
C PRO A 137 -6.16 1.87 -15.83
N LYS A 138 -5.25 0.95 -15.53
CA LYS A 138 -5.48 -0.11 -14.54
C LYS A 138 -4.59 0.08 -13.32
N PRO A 139 -5.10 -0.20 -12.11
CA PRO A 139 -4.31 -0.12 -10.89
C PRO A 139 -3.30 -1.27 -10.77
N ALA A 140 -2.26 -1.06 -9.97
CA ALA A 140 -1.33 -2.11 -9.59
C ALA A 140 -2.01 -3.19 -8.73
N TYR A 141 -2.93 -2.79 -7.86
CA TYR A 141 -3.79 -3.69 -7.09
C TYR A 141 -5.02 -2.98 -6.55
N VAL A 142 -6.01 -3.78 -6.21
CA VAL A 142 -7.14 -3.41 -5.37
C VAL A 142 -7.33 -4.52 -4.35
N GLY A 143 -7.51 -4.17 -3.09
CA GLY A 143 -7.78 -5.15 -2.06
C GLY A 143 -7.97 -4.53 -0.70
N ASN A 144 -8.35 -5.34 0.26
CA ASN A 144 -8.59 -4.92 1.62
C ASN A 144 -7.38 -5.23 2.49
N VAL A 145 -6.87 -4.23 3.18
CA VAL A 145 -5.86 -4.40 4.22
C VAL A 145 -6.48 -4.14 5.59
N VAL A 146 -6.03 -4.90 6.57
CA VAL A 146 -6.59 -4.86 7.92
C VAL A 146 -5.54 -4.31 8.87
N PHE A 147 -5.88 -3.19 9.52
CA PHE A 147 -5.08 -2.62 10.61
C PHE A 147 -5.78 -2.81 11.95
N LEU A 148 -4.98 -2.99 12.99
CA LEU A 148 -5.44 -2.90 14.38
C LEU A 148 -4.85 -1.65 15.02
N TYR A 149 -5.70 -0.86 15.66
CA TYR A 149 -5.31 0.31 16.43
C TYR A 149 -5.61 0.10 17.90
N HIS A 150 -4.62 0.42 18.73
CA HIS A 150 -4.77 0.44 20.18
C HIS A 150 -4.85 1.89 20.62
N PHE A 151 -6.06 2.46 20.69
CA PHE A 151 -6.27 3.79 21.23
C PHE A 151 -5.97 3.83 22.74
N ILE A 152 -5.50 5.01 23.21
CA ILE A 152 -5.20 5.27 24.64
C ILE A 152 -6.46 5.69 25.36
#